data_2a2487f4d8525859664f5d058751c134
#
_entry.id   2a2487f4d8525859664f5d058751c134
#
_cell.length_a   1.000
_cell.length_b   1.000
_cell.length_c   1.000
_cell.angle_alpha   90.00
_cell.angle_beta   90.00
_cell.angle_gamma   90.00
#
_symmetry.space_group_name_H-M   'P 1'
#
loop_
_entity.id
_entity.type
_entity.pdbx_description
1 polymer ?
#
loop_
_entity_poly.entity_id
_entity_poly.type
_entity_poly.pdbx_seq_one_letter_code
_entity_poly.pdbx_strand_id
1 'polypeptide(L)'
;MRSLLKISVCAAVFINLPLFANEDKVLPEVKVVSATGFEQNIKDAPATLSVITQDALEKRNHKDVESMVKDVPSLFGATLGAANRRGISIRGLSQRYTKILVNGIPVPGDNAYKGLRSVGGSYSFIPPASAISRIEVIRGPMSSLYGSDALGGVINIITDEFGNDFHANLGSSYKFARNKNISGEFYNSLYLHSGLIDDVLSISVYGKNLNKSEDKISYANREQKDRNFGTKLFFRPNENNDITLELARSDVKYKRSKGKTLASGTNNSSVDLERIKGDMINLSHEARLDDILLQSYLSYGKIKKRSHNKI
;
A
#
# COMPACT_ATOMS: atom_id res chain seq x y z
N MET A 1 46.29 -63.23 46.04
CA MET A 1 45.26 -62.83 45.07
C MET A 1 44.85 -61.43 45.39
N ARG A 2 45.37 -60.48 44.68
CA ARG A 2 45.15 -59.02 44.93
C ARG A 2 44.39 -58.44 43.76
N SER A 3 43.15 -57.99 44.01
CA SER A 3 42.37 -57.27 43.06
C SER A 3 42.69 -55.79 43.22
N LEU A 4 43.22 -55.14 42.18
CA LEU A 4 43.51 -53.76 42.10
C LEU A 4 42.25 -52.99 41.70
N LEU A 5 41.79 -52.18 42.61
CA LEU A 5 40.68 -51.22 42.43
C LEU A 5 41.21 -50.02 41.60
N LYS A 6 40.73 -49.86 40.35
CA LYS A 6 41.06 -48.69 39.54
C LYS A 6 40.04 -47.59 39.85
N ILE A 7 40.47 -46.58 40.57
CA ILE A 7 39.72 -45.35 40.79
C ILE A 7 39.92 -44.45 39.55
N SER A 8 38.87 -44.28 38.80
CA SER A 8 38.84 -43.32 37.66
C SER A 8 38.44 -41.94 38.19
N VAL A 9 39.37 -41.02 38.22
CA VAL A 9 39.11 -39.62 38.57
C VAL A 9 38.59 -38.91 37.32
N CYS A 10 37.30 -38.64 37.24
CA CYS A 10 36.74 -37.75 36.27
C CYS A 10 37.02 -36.30 36.66
N ALA A 11 37.97 -35.65 36.01
CA ALA A 11 38.20 -34.24 36.13
C ALA A 11 37.09 -33.49 35.31
N ALA A 12 36.12 -32.89 36.01
CA ALA A 12 35.14 -31.99 35.37
C ALA A 12 35.83 -30.68 35.05
N VAL A 13 36.10 -30.46 33.79
CA VAL A 13 36.56 -29.16 33.28
C VAL A 13 35.32 -28.23 33.15
N PHE A 14 35.15 -27.33 34.11
CA PHE A 14 34.19 -26.23 33.96
C PHE A 14 34.74 -25.21 32.97
N ILE A 15 34.30 -25.30 31.72
CA ILE A 15 34.52 -24.21 30.73
C ILE A 15 33.53 -23.09 31.08
N ASN A 16 34.03 -22.04 31.68
CA ASN A 16 33.29 -20.78 31.76
C ASN A 16 33.22 -20.17 30.37
N LEU A 17 32.15 -20.44 29.63
CA LEU A 17 31.77 -19.69 28.46
C LEU A 17 31.29 -18.31 28.95
N PRO A 18 31.90 -17.21 28.52
CA PRO A 18 31.33 -15.90 28.80
C PRO A 18 29.96 -15.87 28.11
N LEU A 19 28.91 -15.73 28.91
CA LEU A 19 27.58 -15.38 28.42
C LEU A 19 27.71 -13.94 27.88
N PHE A 20 27.95 -13.81 26.59
CA PHE A 20 27.77 -12.51 25.94
C PHE A 20 26.28 -12.20 26.08
N ALA A 21 25.92 -11.38 27.06
CA ALA A 21 24.65 -10.70 27.08
C ALA A 21 24.61 -9.96 25.73
N ASN A 22 23.70 -10.37 24.86
CA ASN A 22 23.39 -9.58 23.68
C ASN A 22 23.09 -8.17 24.21
N GLU A 23 23.87 -7.19 23.79
CA GLU A 23 23.47 -5.80 23.94
C GLU A 23 22.03 -5.72 23.47
N ASP A 24 21.14 -5.25 24.33
CA ASP A 24 19.75 -4.99 23.96
C ASP A 24 19.79 -4.13 22.72
N LYS A 25 19.50 -4.77 21.58
CA LYS A 25 19.41 -4.08 20.31
C LYS A 25 18.20 -3.17 20.44
N VAL A 26 18.45 -1.93 20.85
CA VAL A 26 17.41 -0.90 20.92
C VAL A 26 16.85 -0.79 19.52
N LEU A 27 15.64 -1.34 19.33
CA LEU A 27 14.96 -1.23 18.06
C LEU A 27 14.75 0.25 17.76
N PRO A 28 14.97 0.70 16.53
CA PRO A 28 14.78 2.09 16.18
C PRO A 28 13.35 2.51 16.54
N GLU A 29 13.23 3.68 17.12
CA GLU A 29 11.96 4.26 17.50
C GLU A 29 11.10 4.47 16.26
N VAL A 30 9.92 3.84 16.24
CA VAL A 30 9.00 3.96 15.09
C VAL A 30 8.05 5.12 15.36
N LYS A 31 8.19 6.16 14.56
CA LYS A 31 7.32 7.33 14.59
C LYS A 31 6.13 7.18 13.66
N VAL A 32 4.98 7.65 14.10
CA VAL A 32 3.69 7.54 13.41
C VAL A 32 2.93 8.86 13.47
N VAL A 33 2.16 9.15 12.45
CA VAL A 33 1.38 10.40 12.30
C VAL A 33 -0.11 10.16 12.34
N SER A 34 -0.57 9.02 11.82
CA SER A 34 -1.99 8.81 11.51
C SER A 34 -2.92 8.74 12.73
N ALA A 35 -2.40 8.46 13.92
CA ALA A 35 -3.25 8.29 15.12
C ALA A 35 -3.73 9.63 15.71
N THR A 36 -2.94 10.69 15.57
CA THR A 36 -3.18 12.00 16.18
C THR A 36 -3.13 13.16 15.20
N GLY A 37 -2.60 12.93 13.97
CA GLY A 37 -2.33 13.98 12.99
C GLY A 37 -0.96 14.64 13.14
N PHE A 38 -0.18 14.30 14.18
CA PHE A 38 1.19 14.76 14.37
C PHE A 38 2.11 13.57 14.70
N GLU A 39 3.42 13.79 14.50
CA GLU A 39 4.42 12.75 14.71
C GLU A 39 4.58 12.39 16.18
N GLN A 40 4.45 11.11 16.53
CA GLN A 40 4.62 10.59 17.86
C GLN A 40 5.19 9.17 17.83
N ASN A 41 5.70 8.69 18.96
CA ASN A 41 6.12 7.32 19.08
C ASN A 41 4.92 6.37 18.98
N ILE A 42 5.09 5.24 18.29
CA ILE A 42 4.04 4.20 18.18
C ILE A 42 3.55 3.70 19.55
N LYS A 43 4.41 3.71 20.56
CA LYS A 43 4.07 3.28 21.94
C LYS A 43 3.06 4.21 22.63
N ASP A 44 3.10 5.50 22.26
CA ASP A 44 2.27 6.54 22.83
C ASP A 44 0.97 6.78 22.04
N ALA A 45 0.82 6.10 20.91
CA ALA A 45 -0.34 6.24 20.06
C ALA A 45 -1.63 5.75 20.75
N PRO A 46 -2.70 6.57 20.81
CA PRO A 46 -3.93 6.24 21.52
C PRO A 46 -4.82 5.25 20.75
N ALA A 47 -4.26 4.47 19.83
CA ALA A 47 -4.99 3.56 18.96
C ALA A 47 -4.22 2.25 18.72
N THR A 48 -4.94 1.18 18.38
CA THR A 48 -4.31 -0.07 17.91
C THR A 48 -3.71 0.14 16.54
N LEU A 49 -2.40 0.32 16.48
CA LEU A 49 -1.66 0.67 15.27
C LEU A 49 -0.71 -0.45 14.84
N SER A 50 -0.53 -0.60 13.55
CA SER A 50 0.53 -1.44 12.95
C SER A 50 1.24 -0.63 11.89
N VAL A 51 2.57 -0.75 11.85
CA VAL A 51 3.42 -0.10 10.84
C VAL A 51 4.07 -1.17 9.99
N ILE A 52 4.01 -0.98 8.67
CA ILE A 52 4.75 -1.77 7.70
C ILE A 52 5.85 -0.85 7.16
N THR A 53 7.09 -1.17 7.46
CA THR A 53 8.25 -0.38 7.06
C THR A 53 8.61 -0.60 5.59
N GLN A 54 9.39 0.30 5.00
CA GLN A 54 9.92 0.16 3.65
C GLN A 54 10.67 -1.17 3.46
N ASP A 55 11.53 -1.54 4.40
CA ASP A 55 12.25 -2.82 4.37
C ASP A 55 11.31 -4.03 4.27
N ALA A 56 10.17 -4.00 4.93
CA ALA A 56 9.18 -5.07 4.86
C ALA A 56 8.47 -5.09 3.50
N LEU A 57 8.23 -3.92 2.91
CA LEU A 57 7.64 -3.77 1.58
C LEU A 57 8.61 -4.23 0.48
N GLU A 58 9.89 -3.92 0.59
CA GLU A 58 10.90 -4.29 -0.42
C GLU A 58 11.22 -5.78 -0.46
N LYS A 59 11.10 -6.47 0.68
CA LYS A 59 11.33 -7.92 0.76
C LYS A 59 10.36 -8.77 -0.08
N ARG A 60 9.28 -8.17 -0.57
CA ARG A 60 8.23 -8.84 -1.35
C ARG A 60 7.82 -8.00 -2.54
N ASN A 61 7.44 -8.65 -3.60
CA ASN A 61 6.90 -7.97 -4.78
C ASN A 61 5.42 -7.64 -4.58
N HIS A 62 5.14 -6.42 -4.14
CA HIS A 62 3.79 -5.91 -3.93
C HIS A 62 3.28 -5.16 -5.16
N LYS A 63 2.15 -5.58 -5.70
CA LYS A 63 1.51 -4.94 -6.88
C LYS A 63 0.31 -4.08 -6.54
N ASP A 64 -0.30 -4.32 -5.39
CA ASP A 64 -1.49 -3.63 -4.88
C ASP A 64 -1.43 -3.48 -3.36
N VAL A 65 -2.25 -2.58 -2.84
CA VAL A 65 -2.30 -2.28 -1.40
C VAL A 65 -2.75 -3.49 -0.58
N GLU A 66 -3.64 -4.33 -1.09
CA GLU A 66 -4.08 -5.54 -0.39
C GLU A 66 -2.90 -6.48 -0.12
N SER A 67 -2.00 -6.63 -1.09
CA SER A 67 -0.79 -7.46 -0.91
C SER A 67 0.19 -6.85 0.08
N MET A 68 0.24 -5.52 0.19
CA MET A 68 1.08 -4.82 1.14
C MET A 68 0.62 -5.03 2.59
N VAL A 69 -0.70 -4.99 2.83
CA VAL A 69 -1.27 -5.03 4.19
C VAL A 69 -1.79 -6.41 4.62
N LYS A 70 -1.64 -7.43 3.80
CA LYS A 70 -2.24 -8.77 4.02
C LYS A 70 -1.81 -9.46 5.31
N ASP A 71 -0.61 -9.15 5.81
CA ASP A 71 -0.04 -9.78 7.00
C ASP A 71 -0.38 -8.98 8.30
N VAL A 72 -1.10 -7.86 8.17
CA VAL A 72 -1.55 -7.09 9.33
C VAL A 72 -2.71 -7.82 10.01
N PRO A 73 -2.63 -8.11 11.32
CA PRO A 73 -3.70 -8.77 12.05
C PRO A 73 -5.04 -8.05 11.94
N SER A 74 -6.14 -8.80 11.81
CA SER A 74 -7.51 -8.30 11.68
C SER A 74 -7.81 -7.51 10.40
N LEU A 75 -6.92 -7.53 9.42
CA LEU A 75 -7.20 -7.07 8.06
C LEU A 75 -7.52 -8.25 7.16
N PHE A 76 -8.60 -8.13 6.43
CA PHE A 76 -9.01 -9.12 5.45
C PHE A 76 -9.10 -8.47 4.07
N GLY A 77 -8.20 -8.86 3.17
CA GLY A 77 -8.33 -8.57 1.76
C GLY A 77 -9.38 -9.51 1.16
N ALA A 78 -10.61 -9.07 1.10
CA ALA A 78 -11.67 -9.90 0.55
C ALA A 78 -11.71 -9.78 -0.97
N THR A 79 -11.45 -10.88 -1.65
CA THR A 79 -11.94 -11.06 -3.02
C THR A 79 -13.44 -11.38 -2.94
N LEU A 80 -14.27 -10.35 -2.96
CA LEU A 80 -15.71 -10.50 -2.79
C LEU A 80 -16.38 -10.93 -4.10
N GLY A 81 -16.72 -12.22 -4.16
CA GLY A 81 -17.60 -12.82 -5.17
C GLY A 81 -17.02 -12.95 -6.57
N ALA A 82 -17.84 -13.45 -7.48
CA ALA A 82 -17.53 -13.74 -8.89
C ALA A 82 -17.00 -12.57 -9.73
N ALA A 83 -16.97 -11.37 -9.19
CA ALA A 83 -16.51 -10.16 -9.87
C ALA A 83 -15.08 -9.77 -9.56
N ASN A 84 -14.33 -10.60 -8.80
CA ASN A 84 -12.97 -10.31 -8.35
C ASN A 84 -12.84 -8.88 -7.77
N ARG A 85 -13.83 -8.50 -6.94
CA ARG A 85 -13.84 -7.22 -6.25
C ARG A 85 -12.85 -7.31 -5.13
N ARG A 86 -11.89 -6.40 -5.13
CA ARG A 86 -10.90 -6.28 -4.08
C ARG A 86 -11.32 -5.18 -3.13
N GLY A 87 -11.17 -5.40 -1.86
CA GLY A 87 -11.41 -4.42 -0.83
C GLY A 87 -10.79 -4.88 0.47
N ILE A 88 -10.37 -3.93 1.28
CA ILE A 88 -9.77 -4.19 2.57
C ILE A 88 -10.82 -3.94 3.64
N SER A 89 -11.05 -4.96 4.45
CA SER A 89 -11.95 -4.96 5.60
C SER A 89 -11.11 -4.99 6.88
N ILE A 90 -11.43 -4.14 7.84
CA ILE A 90 -10.79 -4.10 9.15
C ILE A 90 -11.77 -4.64 10.18
N ARG A 91 -11.34 -5.63 11.01
CA ARG A 91 -12.15 -6.25 12.07
C ARG A 91 -13.52 -6.76 11.57
N GLY A 92 -13.61 -7.23 10.34
CA GLY A 92 -14.85 -7.75 9.75
C GLY A 92 -15.86 -6.70 9.28
N LEU A 93 -15.61 -5.41 9.49
CA LEU A 93 -16.45 -4.35 8.99
C LEU A 93 -16.33 -4.23 7.47
N SER A 94 -17.43 -3.83 6.81
CA SER A 94 -17.42 -3.64 5.36
C SER A 94 -16.31 -2.67 4.94
N GLN A 95 -15.67 -2.97 3.81
CA GLN A 95 -14.62 -2.14 3.19
C GLN A 95 -14.98 -0.63 3.06
N ARG A 96 -16.29 -0.28 3.01
CA ARG A 96 -16.75 1.11 3.00
C ARG A 96 -16.36 1.89 4.25
N TYR A 97 -16.06 1.20 5.33
CA TYR A 97 -15.66 1.78 6.61
C TYR A 97 -14.14 1.76 6.82
N THR A 98 -13.36 1.39 5.81
CA THR A 98 -11.91 1.48 5.80
C THR A 98 -11.49 2.66 4.95
N LYS A 99 -10.93 3.70 5.57
CA LYS A 99 -10.42 4.89 4.87
C LYS A 99 -8.99 4.64 4.38
N ILE A 100 -8.71 5.02 3.14
CA ILE A 100 -7.35 4.96 2.58
C ILE A 100 -6.88 6.36 2.29
N LEU A 101 -5.69 6.66 2.79
CA LEU A 101 -5.03 7.94 2.65
C LEU A 101 -3.65 7.75 2.00
N VAL A 102 -3.18 8.78 1.33
CA VAL A 102 -1.77 8.93 0.91
C VAL A 102 -1.28 10.24 1.51
N ASN A 103 -0.28 10.17 2.39
CA ASN A 103 0.23 11.30 3.16
C ASN A 103 -0.89 12.08 3.89
N GLY A 104 -1.83 11.37 4.53
CA GLY A 104 -2.97 11.98 5.22
C GLY A 104 -4.10 12.47 4.30
N ILE A 105 -3.91 12.54 2.98
CA ILE A 105 -4.89 13.03 2.02
C ILE A 105 -5.76 11.86 1.53
N PRO A 106 -7.10 11.95 1.58
CA PRO A 106 -7.99 10.93 1.07
C PRO A 106 -7.79 10.67 -0.43
N VAL A 107 -7.68 9.40 -0.81
CA VAL A 107 -7.55 9.02 -2.22
C VAL A 107 -8.86 9.33 -2.96
N PRO A 108 -8.82 10.03 -4.11
CA PRO A 108 -10.01 10.39 -4.86
C PRO A 108 -10.87 9.18 -5.24
N GLY A 109 -12.18 9.32 -5.08
CA GLY A 109 -13.14 8.27 -5.44
C GLY A 109 -13.24 7.10 -4.47
N ASP A 110 -12.56 7.15 -3.34
CA ASP A 110 -12.62 6.09 -2.32
C ASP A 110 -14.09 5.81 -1.91
N ASN A 111 -14.89 6.83 -1.69
CA ASN A 111 -16.30 6.69 -1.30
C ASN A 111 -17.25 6.43 -2.46
N ALA A 112 -17.00 7.05 -3.63
CA ALA A 112 -17.90 6.97 -4.78
C ALA A 112 -18.01 5.54 -5.35
N TYR A 113 -17.01 4.68 -5.13
CA TYR A 113 -16.93 3.35 -5.72
C TYR A 113 -17.07 2.19 -4.74
N LYS A 114 -17.03 2.45 -3.42
CA LYS A 114 -17.16 1.42 -2.37
C LYS A 114 -18.50 0.68 -2.39
N GLY A 115 -19.56 1.32 -2.85
CA GLY A 115 -20.91 0.73 -2.96
C GLY A 115 -21.24 0.11 -4.31
N LEU A 116 -20.49 0.40 -5.36
CA LEU A 116 -20.74 -0.07 -6.72
C LEU A 116 -19.99 -1.38 -7.00
N ARG A 117 -20.44 -2.11 -8.03
CA ARG A 117 -19.88 -3.42 -8.43
C ARG A 117 -18.37 -3.42 -8.78
N SER A 118 -17.69 -2.30 -8.74
CA SER A 118 -16.30 -2.14 -9.12
C SER A 118 -15.53 -1.36 -8.07
N VAL A 119 -14.66 -2.02 -7.37
CA VAL A 119 -13.85 -1.44 -6.27
C VAL A 119 -12.43 -1.06 -6.75
N GLY A 120 -12.08 -1.38 -8.00
CA GLY A 120 -10.72 -1.20 -8.50
C GLY A 120 -10.27 0.27 -8.69
N GLY A 121 -11.19 1.24 -8.65
CA GLY A 121 -10.86 2.65 -8.90
C GLY A 121 -10.17 3.36 -7.74
N SER A 122 -10.50 2.99 -6.51
CA SER A 122 -9.99 3.64 -5.30
C SER A 122 -8.49 3.40 -5.07
N TYR A 123 -7.96 2.28 -5.56
CA TYR A 123 -6.56 1.92 -5.36
C TYR A 123 -5.66 2.27 -6.55
N SER A 124 -6.23 2.86 -7.58
CA SER A 124 -5.49 3.15 -8.81
C SER A 124 -4.48 4.30 -8.67
N PHE A 125 -4.68 5.19 -7.71
CA PHE A 125 -3.76 6.29 -7.42
C PHE A 125 -2.66 5.96 -6.42
N ILE A 126 -2.70 4.78 -5.79
CA ILE A 126 -1.67 4.36 -4.84
C ILE A 126 -0.35 4.14 -5.60
N PRO A 127 0.74 4.77 -5.17
CA PRO A 127 2.04 4.62 -5.81
C PRO A 127 2.58 3.19 -5.70
N PRO A 128 3.64 2.81 -6.44
CA PRO A 128 4.31 1.53 -6.28
C PRO A 128 4.98 1.43 -4.91
N ALA A 129 5.20 0.20 -4.43
CA ALA A 129 5.79 -0.05 -3.11
C ALA A 129 7.16 0.64 -2.92
N SER A 130 7.94 0.77 -4.00
CA SER A 130 9.22 1.46 -3.98
C SER A 130 9.17 2.98 -3.72
N ALA A 131 7.99 3.58 -3.83
CA ALA A 131 7.77 4.99 -3.51
C ALA A 131 7.12 5.18 -2.13
N ILE A 132 7.04 4.11 -1.32
CA ILE A 132 6.35 4.10 -0.02
C ILE A 132 7.41 3.91 1.06
N SER A 133 7.53 4.88 1.97
CA SER A 133 8.42 4.79 3.12
C SER A 133 7.85 3.91 4.23
N ARG A 134 6.54 3.99 4.47
CA ARG A 134 5.83 3.12 5.42
C ARG A 134 4.33 3.12 5.18
N ILE A 135 3.64 2.12 5.72
CA ILE A 135 2.16 2.09 5.78
C ILE A 135 1.75 2.01 7.24
N GLU A 136 0.91 2.94 7.66
CA GLU A 136 0.34 3.00 9.00
C GLU A 136 -1.11 2.50 8.94
N VAL A 137 -1.43 1.46 9.73
CA VAL A 137 -2.76 0.87 9.78
C VAL A 137 -3.34 1.06 11.17
N ILE A 138 -4.36 1.89 11.28
CA ILE A 138 -5.11 2.12 12.51
C ILE A 138 -6.37 1.27 12.49
N ARG A 139 -6.57 0.48 13.54
CA ARG A 139 -7.72 -0.42 13.69
C ARG A 139 -8.65 0.07 14.77
N GLY A 140 -9.74 0.67 14.37
CA GLY A 140 -10.75 1.24 15.26
C GLY A 140 -11.33 2.53 14.69
N PRO A 141 -12.35 3.10 15.36
CA PRO A 141 -13.02 4.29 14.87
C PRO A 141 -12.10 5.50 14.89
N MET A 142 -11.92 6.12 13.72
CA MET A 142 -11.12 7.33 13.51
C MET A 142 -11.94 8.44 12.83
N SER A 143 -13.25 8.41 13.03
CA SER A 143 -14.17 9.32 12.35
C SER A 143 -13.99 10.78 12.75
N SER A 144 -13.48 11.06 13.93
CA SER A 144 -13.19 12.42 14.43
C SER A 144 -12.11 13.13 13.60
N LEU A 145 -11.09 12.38 13.15
CA LEU A 145 -9.98 12.93 12.37
C LEU A 145 -10.20 12.79 10.85
N TYR A 146 -10.76 11.65 10.42
CA TYR A 146 -10.80 11.29 9.00
C TYR A 146 -12.21 11.17 8.41
N GLY A 147 -13.25 11.51 9.18
CA GLY A 147 -14.64 11.52 8.73
C GLY A 147 -15.35 10.18 8.82
N SER A 148 -16.64 10.16 8.46
CA SER A 148 -17.60 9.06 8.68
C SER A 148 -17.19 7.70 8.09
N ASP A 149 -16.36 7.68 7.07
CA ASP A 149 -15.93 6.44 6.41
C ASP A 149 -14.81 5.70 7.16
N ALA A 150 -14.26 6.30 8.23
CA ALA A 150 -13.18 5.73 9.04
C ALA A 150 -13.69 5.00 10.31
N LEU A 151 -14.88 4.40 10.28
CA LEU A 151 -15.44 3.65 11.40
C LEU A 151 -14.68 2.35 11.70
N GLY A 152 -14.20 1.67 10.69
CA GLY A 152 -13.43 0.42 10.82
C GLY A 152 -11.95 0.68 11.08
N GLY A 153 -11.45 1.77 10.54
CA GLY A 153 -10.05 2.17 10.65
C GLY A 153 -9.53 2.92 9.43
N VAL A 154 -8.24 3.20 9.48
CA VAL A 154 -7.52 3.98 8.47
C VAL A 154 -6.28 3.22 8.01
N ILE A 155 -6.00 3.25 6.72
CA ILE A 155 -4.75 2.83 6.11
C ILE A 155 -4.11 4.08 5.52
N ASN A 156 -3.07 4.59 6.14
CA ASN A 156 -2.32 5.74 5.63
C ASN A 156 -1.01 5.28 5.02
N ILE A 157 -0.83 5.59 3.75
CA ILE A 157 0.35 5.25 2.97
C ILE A 157 1.24 6.48 2.96
N ILE A 158 2.36 6.40 3.68
CA ILE A 158 3.35 7.47 3.72
C ILE A 158 4.38 7.20 2.63
N THR A 159 4.52 8.15 1.74
CA THR A 159 5.52 8.10 0.67
C THR A 159 6.76 8.86 1.09
N ASP A 160 7.81 8.74 0.30
CA ASP A 160 9.02 9.52 0.53
C ASP A 160 8.70 11.02 0.54
N GLU A 161 9.38 11.70 1.42
CA GLU A 161 9.27 13.14 1.66
C GLU A 161 10.36 13.91 0.90
N PHE A 162 10.52 15.19 1.23
CA PHE A 162 11.61 16.01 0.71
C PHE A 162 12.97 15.37 1.00
N GLY A 163 13.87 15.38 0.02
CA GLY A 163 15.25 14.87 0.17
C GLY A 163 16.13 15.32 -0.98
N ASN A 164 17.43 15.42 -0.72
CA ASN A 164 18.44 15.82 -1.72
C ASN A 164 19.01 14.60 -2.49
N ASP A 165 18.94 13.43 -1.88
CA ASP A 165 19.57 12.22 -2.42
C ASP A 165 18.87 11.72 -3.67
N PHE A 166 19.66 11.14 -4.58
CA PHE A 166 19.12 10.47 -5.74
C PHE A 166 18.76 9.02 -5.40
N HIS A 167 17.49 8.68 -5.60
CA HIS A 167 16.98 7.32 -5.47
C HIS A 167 16.31 6.87 -6.77
N ALA A 168 16.64 5.67 -7.23
CA ALA A 168 16.03 5.07 -8.39
C ALA A 168 15.69 3.60 -8.11
N ASN A 169 14.44 3.21 -8.42
CA ASN A 169 13.99 1.82 -8.32
C ASN A 169 13.22 1.43 -9.57
N LEU A 170 13.62 0.32 -10.20
CA LEU A 170 12.94 -0.27 -11.34
C LEU A 170 12.57 -1.71 -11.01
N GLY A 171 11.29 -1.97 -10.89
CA GLY A 171 10.74 -3.28 -10.59
C GLY A 171 10.11 -3.94 -11.81
N SER A 172 10.39 -5.23 -12.04
CA SER A 172 9.73 -6.04 -13.07
C SER A 172 9.46 -7.44 -12.52
N SER A 173 8.25 -7.93 -12.70
CA SER A 173 7.89 -9.27 -12.25
C SER A 173 6.88 -9.94 -13.16
N TYR A 174 7.00 -11.26 -13.29
CA TYR A 174 6.05 -12.09 -13.98
C TYR A 174 5.58 -13.23 -13.09
N LYS A 175 4.27 -13.34 -12.91
CA LYS A 175 3.64 -14.43 -12.17
C LYS A 175 3.18 -15.50 -13.14
N PHE A 176 3.84 -16.67 -13.09
CA PHE A 176 3.44 -17.85 -13.87
C PHE A 176 2.24 -18.54 -13.20
N ALA A 177 1.30 -18.99 -14.01
CA ALA A 177 0.22 -19.84 -13.56
C ALA A 177 0.54 -21.31 -13.90
N ARG A 178 0.47 -22.21 -12.91
CA ARG A 178 0.63 -23.66 -13.14
C ARG A 178 -0.50 -24.27 -13.97
N ASN A 179 -1.71 -23.74 -13.82
CA ASN A 179 -2.89 -24.20 -14.52
C ASN A 179 -3.01 -23.47 -15.86
N LYS A 180 -3.06 -24.20 -16.99
CA LYS A 180 -3.21 -23.65 -18.35
C LYS A 180 -4.47 -22.78 -18.57
N ASN A 181 -5.46 -22.91 -17.71
CA ASN A 181 -6.69 -22.13 -17.72
C ASN A 181 -6.61 -20.83 -16.91
N ILE A 182 -5.53 -20.63 -16.16
CA ILE A 182 -5.26 -19.41 -15.39
C ILE A 182 -4.14 -18.65 -16.11
N SER A 183 -4.37 -17.38 -16.33
CA SER A 183 -3.43 -16.51 -17.03
C SER A 183 -2.35 -15.97 -16.11
N GLY A 184 -1.17 -15.80 -16.65
CA GLY A 184 -0.06 -15.11 -15.97
C GLY A 184 -0.34 -13.62 -15.80
N GLU A 185 0.52 -12.98 -15.04
CA GLU A 185 0.42 -11.57 -14.70
C GLU A 185 1.80 -10.92 -14.80
N PHE A 186 1.89 -9.81 -15.51
CA PHE A 186 3.10 -9.03 -15.68
C PHE A 186 2.95 -7.68 -14.99
N TYR A 187 3.90 -7.34 -14.13
CA TYR A 187 3.91 -6.10 -13.35
C TYR A 187 5.25 -5.41 -13.50
N ASN A 188 5.21 -4.10 -13.78
CA ASN A 188 6.38 -3.23 -13.77
C ASN A 188 6.11 -2.02 -12.89
N SER A 189 7.15 -1.52 -12.26
CA SER A 189 7.14 -0.29 -11.49
C SER A 189 8.41 0.50 -11.71
N LEU A 190 8.29 1.82 -11.59
CA LEU A 190 9.37 2.79 -11.64
C LEU A 190 9.18 3.76 -10.49
N TYR A 191 10.26 4.10 -9.82
CA TYR A 191 10.35 5.20 -8.88
C TYR A 191 11.69 5.91 -9.06
N LEU A 192 11.64 7.23 -9.15
CA LEU A 192 12.79 8.10 -9.21
C LEU A 192 12.55 9.26 -8.23
N HIS A 193 13.58 9.61 -7.46
CA HIS A 193 13.60 10.79 -6.60
C HIS A 193 14.94 11.48 -6.75
N SER A 194 14.98 12.79 -6.73
CA SER A 194 16.21 13.59 -6.78
C SER A 194 15.99 14.99 -6.23
N GLY A 195 16.96 15.49 -5.49
CA GLY A 195 17.12 16.91 -5.29
C GLY A 195 17.39 17.62 -6.62
N LEU A 196 16.79 18.79 -6.81
CA LEU A 196 17.03 19.70 -7.93
C LEU A 196 17.80 20.94 -7.48
N ILE A 197 17.50 21.43 -6.28
CA ILE A 197 18.19 22.51 -5.59
C ILE A 197 18.31 22.05 -4.14
N ASP A 198 19.54 21.95 -3.65
CA ASP A 198 19.79 21.44 -2.29
C ASP A 198 18.98 22.20 -1.25
N ASP A 199 18.35 21.44 -0.37
CA ASP A 199 17.48 21.90 0.73
C ASP A 199 16.27 22.77 0.33
N VAL A 200 16.03 23.01 -0.98
CA VAL A 200 14.96 23.89 -1.46
C VAL A 200 13.97 23.18 -2.36
N LEU A 201 14.44 22.35 -3.31
CA LEU A 201 13.58 21.78 -4.33
C LEU A 201 13.96 20.34 -4.64
N SER A 202 13.01 19.43 -4.54
CA SER A 202 13.19 18.05 -5.00
C SER A 202 11.99 17.55 -5.81
N ILE A 203 12.19 16.49 -6.57
CA ILE A 203 11.19 15.88 -7.43
C ILE A 203 11.16 14.37 -7.25
N SER A 204 9.96 13.81 -7.25
CA SER A 204 9.75 12.37 -7.41
C SER A 204 8.88 12.07 -8.62
N VAL A 205 9.22 11.02 -9.33
CA VAL A 205 8.42 10.47 -10.44
C VAL A 205 8.18 9.00 -10.17
N TYR A 206 6.95 8.56 -10.28
CA TYR A 206 6.60 7.17 -10.07
C TYR A 206 5.62 6.66 -11.13
N GLY A 207 5.68 5.35 -11.38
CA GLY A 207 4.75 4.70 -12.29
C GLY A 207 4.64 3.21 -12.02
N LYS A 208 3.48 2.65 -12.36
CA LYS A 208 3.27 1.20 -12.36
C LYS A 208 2.39 0.77 -13.54
N ASN A 209 2.64 -0.44 -14.01
CA ASN A 209 1.86 -1.06 -15.07
C ASN A 209 1.64 -2.52 -14.76
N LEU A 210 0.38 -2.91 -14.58
CA LEU A 210 -0.05 -4.28 -14.36
C LEU A 210 -0.83 -4.76 -15.58
N ASN A 211 -0.43 -5.88 -16.15
CA ASN A 211 -1.13 -6.56 -17.24
C ASN A 211 -1.41 -8.01 -16.86
N LYS A 212 -2.67 -8.35 -16.75
CA LYS A 212 -3.16 -9.71 -16.55
C LYS A 212 -4.12 -10.06 -17.65
N SER A 213 -3.90 -11.16 -18.34
CA SER A 213 -4.84 -11.69 -19.30
C SER A 213 -6.04 -12.36 -18.61
N GLU A 214 -7.14 -12.49 -19.34
CA GLU A 214 -8.35 -13.13 -18.84
C GLU A 214 -8.17 -14.63 -18.65
N ASP A 215 -8.57 -15.16 -17.50
CA ASP A 215 -8.60 -16.62 -17.25
C ASP A 215 -9.62 -17.32 -18.15
N LYS A 216 -9.45 -18.63 -18.37
CA LYS A 216 -10.35 -19.46 -19.19
C LYS A 216 -11.34 -20.26 -18.34
N ILE A 217 -11.66 -19.79 -17.17
CA ILE A 217 -12.55 -20.43 -16.19
C ILE A 217 -13.65 -19.45 -15.84
N SER A 218 -14.92 -19.91 -15.89
CA SER A 218 -16.08 -19.10 -15.48
C SER A 218 -15.92 -18.58 -14.06
N TYR A 219 -16.24 -17.31 -13.87
CA TYR A 219 -16.14 -16.60 -12.59
C TYR A 219 -14.71 -16.41 -12.03
N ALA A 220 -13.67 -16.80 -12.77
CA ALA A 220 -12.28 -16.56 -12.39
C ALA A 220 -11.84 -15.10 -12.69
N ASN A 221 -10.53 -14.84 -12.71
CA ASN A 221 -10.02 -13.48 -12.84
C ASN A 221 -10.22 -12.95 -14.26
N ARG A 222 -10.84 -11.78 -14.35
CA ARG A 222 -11.00 -11.01 -15.58
C ARG A 222 -9.66 -10.49 -16.10
N GLU A 223 -9.59 -10.12 -17.39
CA GLU A 223 -8.49 -9.31 -17.89
C GLU A 223 -8.39 -8.02 -17.07
N GLN A 224 -7.19 -7.65 -16.67
CA GLN A 224 -6.91 -6.41 -15.96
C GLN A 224 -5.70 -5.73 -16.58
N LYS A 225 -5.87 -4.46 -16.91
CA LYS A 225 -4.76 -3.55 -17.26
C LYS A 225 -4.87 -2.36 -16.34
N ASP A 226 -3.82 -2.11 -15.55
CA ASP A 226 -3.77 -1.02 -14.59
C ASP A 226 -2.50 -0.23 -14.85
N ARG A 227 -2.64 1.04 -15.13
CA ARG A 227 -1.55 1.98 -15.38
C ARG A 227 -1.72 3.17 -14.49
N ASN A 228 -0.69 3.48 -13.75
CA ASN A 228 -0.61 4.64 -12.89
C ASN A 228 0.70 5.37 -13.17
N PHE A 229 0.64 6.67 -13.20
CA PHE A 229 1.80 7.54 -13.30
C PHE A 229 1.55 8.78 -12.44
N GLY A 230 2.57 9.21 -11.73
CA GLY A 230 2.50 10.43 -10.93
C GLY A 230 3.85 11.10 -10.77
N THR A 231 3.81 12.37 -10.44
CA THR A 231 4.97 13.18 -10.08
C THR A 231 4.66 14.03 -8.86
N LYS A 232 5.64 14.22 -8.00
CA LYS A 232 5.60 15.12 -6.86
C LYS A 232 6.72 16.12 -6.97
N LEU A 233 6.41 17.36 -6.74
CA LEU A 233 7.37 18.45 -6.60
C LEU A 233 7.32 18.91 -5.15
N PHE A 234 8.46 18.85 -4.47
CA PHE A 234 8.62 19.27 -3.08
C PHE A 234 9.38 20.58 -3.06
N PHE A 235 8.82 21.58 -2.45
CA PHE A 235 9.40 22.90 -2.32
C PHE A 235 9.48 23.30 -0.84
N ARG A 236 10.70 23.57 -0.37
CA ARG A 236 11.02 24.00 0.98
C ARG A 236 11.59 25.41 0.94
N PRO A 237 10.76 26.45 1.01
CA PRO A 237 11.24 27.84 0.97
C PRO A 237 12.10 28.23 2.18
N ASN A 238 11.92 27.53 3.30
CA ASN A 238 12.70 27.65 4.54
C ASN A 238 12.49 26.40 5.41
N GLU A 239 13.22 26.27 6.50
CA GLU A 239 13.20 25.08 7.39
C GLU A 239 11.81 24.81 8.03
N ASN A 240 10.97 25.82 8.09
CA ASN A 240 9.67 25.74 8.75
C ASN A 240 8.52 25.46 7.78
N ASN A 241 8.73 25.45 6.49
CA ASN A 241 7.66 25.30 5.51
C ASN A 241 7.98 24.26 4.44
N ASP A 242 7.11 23.27 4.30
CA ASP A 242 7.16 22.28 3.23
C ASP A 242 5.89 22.38 2.37
N ILE A 243 6.05 22.56 1.07
CA ILE A 243 4.97 22.61 0.09
C ILE A 243 5.16 21.48 -0.90
N THR A 244 4.13 20.67 -1.09
CA THR A 244 4.17 19.54 -2.05
C THR A 244 3.04 19.66 -3.05
N LEU A 245 3.40 19.64 -4.34
CA LEU A 245 2.47 19.53 -5.45
C LEU A 245 2.56 18.11 -6.03
N GLU A 246 1.45 17.38 -6.00
CA GLU A 246 1.35 16.05 -6.61
C GLU A 246 0.37 16.06 -7.77
N LEU A 247 0.81 15.51 -8.90
CA LEU A 247 0.00 15.27 -10.09
C LEU A 247 0.01 13.77 -10.37
N ALA A 248 -1.17 13.16 -10.51
CA ALA A 248 -1.25 11.74 -10.83
C ALA A 248 -2.37 11.43 -11.83
N ARG A 249 -2.10 10.40 -12.64
CA ARG A 249 -3.05 9.87 -13.60
C ARG A 249 -3.13 8.37 -13.50
N SER A 250 -4.36 7.83 -13.59
CA SER A 250 -4.63 6.41 -13.60
C SER A 250 -5.54 5.99 -14.76
N ASP A 251 -5.34 4.78 -15.31
CA ASP A 251 -6.19 4.16 -16.32
C ASP A 251 -6.29 2.66 -16.03
N VAL A 252 -7.44 2.25 -15.50
CA VAL A 252 -7.72 0.85 -15.16
C VAL A 252 -8.77 0.29 -16.11
N LYS A 253 -8.46 -0.82 -16.74
CA LYS A 253 -9.36 -1.53 -17.66
C LYS A 253 -9.58 -2.95 -17.17
N TYR A 254 -10.83 -3.35 -17.14
CA TYR A 254 -11.25 -4.73 -16.90
C TYR A 254 -12.08 -5.24 -18.07
N LYS A 255 -11.90 -6.54 -18.40
CA LYS A 255 -12.66 -7.18 -19.48
C LYS A 255 -13.01 -8.61 -19.09
N ARG A 256 -14.23 -9.03 -19.44
CA ARG A 256 -14.70 -10.42 -19.39
C ARG A 256 -15.26 -10.81 -20.74
N SER A 257 -15.02 -12.05 -21.14
CA SER A 257 -15.51 -12.58 -22.40
C SER A 257 -16.38 -13.83 -22.16
N LYS A 258 -17.42 -13.98 -22.97
CA LYS A 258 -18.28 -15.17 -22.99
C LYS A 258 -17.46 -16.42 -23.32
N GLY A 259 -17.72 -17.51 -22.62
CA GLY A 259 -16.94 -18.75 -22.78
C GLY A 259 -15.58 -18.75 -22.10
N LYS A 260 -15.23 -17.66 -21.37
CA LYS A 260 -14.05 -17.56 -20.49
C LYS A 260 -14.52 -17.30 -19.05
N THR A 261 -14.42 -16.05 -18.60
CA THR A 261 -14.84 -15.67 -17.24
C THR A 261 -16.33 -15.36 -17.12
N LEU A 262 -17.04 -15.12 -18.24
CA LEU A 262 -18.51 -15.10 -18.28
C LEU A 262 -19.04 -16.49 -18.66
N ALA A 263 -19.97 -17.02 -17.85
CA ALA A 263 -20.60 -18.29 -18.16
C ALA A 263 -21.39 -18.24 -19.48
N SER A 264 -21.39 -19.33 -20.24
CA SER A 264 -22.01 -19.41 -21.56
C SER A 264 -23.55 -19.27 -21.53
N GLY A 265 -24.21 -19.53 -20.39
CA GLY A 265 -25.66 -19.47 -20.22
C GLY A 265 -26.20 -18.12 -19.71
N THR A 266 -25.37 -17.11 -19.50
CA THR A 266 -25.87 -15.79 -19.10
C THR A 266 -26.47 -15.07 -20.31
N ASN A 267 -27.76 -14.73 -20.21
CA ASN A 267 -28.54 -14.03 -21.25
C ASN A 267 -28.05 -12.60 -21.54
N ASN A 268 -27.04 -12.12 -20.85
CA ASN A 268 -26.51 -10.77 -20.98
C ASN A 268 -25.09 -10.79 -21.56
N SER A 269 -24.97 -10.18 -22.72
CA SER A 269 -23.78 -9.60 -23.36
C SER A 269 -22.54 -10.49 -23.54
N SER A 270 -22.04 -10.52 -24.74
CA SER A 270 -20.84 -11.26 -25.15
C SER A 270 -19.52 -10.74 -24.52
N VAL A 271 -19.49 -9.53 -24.01
CA VAL A 271 -18.32 -8.88 -23.38
C VAL A 271 -18.75 -7.85 -22.36
N ASP A 272 -18.21 -7.96 -21.15
CA ASP A 272 -18.29 -6.93 -20.12
C ASP A 272 -16.95 -6.17 -20.07
N LEU A 273 -17.00 -4.90 -20.45
CA LEU A 273 -15.84 -4.00 -20.48
C LEU A 273 -16.07 -2.85 -19.52
N GLU A 274 -15.18 -2.71 -18.56
CA GLU A 274 -15.16 -1.60 -17.62
C GLU A 274 -13.82 -0.85 -17.74
N ARG A 275 -13.87 0.47 -17.85
CA ARG A 275 -12.69 1.34 -17.84
C ARG A 275 -12.88 2.49 -16.86
N ILE A 276 -11.90 2.69 -16.00
CA ILE A 276 -11.85 3.74 -15.01
C ILE A 276 -10.63 4.59 -15.31
N LYS A 277 -10.84 5.86 -15.58
CA LYS A 277 -9.75 6.84 -15.74
C LYS A 277 -9.85 7.86 -14.64
N GLY A 278 -8.72 8.24 -14.08
CA GLY A 278 -8.64 9.23 -13.04
C GLY A 278 -7.50 10.21 -13.28
N ASP A 279 -7.74 11.46 -12.91
CA ASP A 279 -6.74 12.53 -12.82
C ASP A 279 -6.82 13.10 -11.39
N MET A 280 -5.67 13.38 -10.77
CA MET A 280 -5.56 13.89 -9.40
C MET A 280 -4.53 15.02 -9.35
N ILE A 281 -4.87 16.05 -8.59
CA ILE A 281 -3.97 17.17 -8.25
C ILE A 281 -4.11 17.37 -6.75
N ASN A 282 -3.01 17.29 -6.02
CA ASN A 282 -2.93 17.59 -4.60
C ASN A 282 -1.90 18.70 -4.40
N LEU A 283 -2.26 19.69 -3.62
CA LEU A 283 -1.35 20.70 -3.08
C LEU A 283 -1.42 20.59 -1.56
N SER A 284 -0.31 20.31 -0.92
CA SER A 284 -0.21 20.28 0.54
C SER A 284 0.83 21.27 1.03
N HIS A 285 0.59 21.80 2.23
CA HIS A 285 1.49 22.68 2.93
C HIS A 285 1.56 22.26 4.39
N GLU A 286 2.78 22.10 4.87
CA GLU A 286 3.10 21.87 6.27
C GLU A 286 3.95 23.03 6.78
N ALA A 287 3.48 23.68 7.86
CA ALA A 287 4.22 24.76 8.51
C ALA A 287 4.49 24.38 9.97
N ARG A 288 5.73 24.56 10.39
CA ARG A 288 6.22 24.36 11.77
C ARG A 288 6.41 25.72 12.41
N LEU A 289 5.56 26.05 13.37
CA LEU A 289 5.52 27.33 14.06
C LEU A 289 5.75 27.07 15.56
N ASP A 290 6.99 27.13 16.01
CA ASP A 290 7.38 26.75 17.37
C ASP A 290 6.84 25.36 17.74
N ASP A 291 5.88 25.29 18.67
CA ASP A 291 5.24 24.05 19.11
C ASP A 291 4.00 23.66 18.29
N ILE A 292 3.66 24.41 17.24
CA ILE A 292 2.46 24.21 16.43
C ILE A 292 2.83 23.64 15.06
N LEU A 293 2.27 22.49 14.73
CA LEU A 293 2.30 21.93 13.37
C LEU A 293 0.99 22.24 12.65
N LEU A 294 1.06 23.09 11.62
CA LEU A 294 -0.06 23.40 10.76
C LEU A 294 0.03 22.58 9.47
N GLN A 295 -0.95 21.72 9.24
CA GLN A 295 -1.06 20.95 8.00
C GLN A 295 -2.33 21.37 7.23
N SER A 296 -2.17 21.71 5.97
CA SER A 296 -3.27 22.05 5.09
C SER A 296 -3.12 21.39 3.73
N TYR A 297 -4.24 21.08 3.09
CA TYR A 297 -4.19 20.54 1.72
C TYR A 297 -5.40 20.97 0.90
N LEU A 298 -5.18 21.04 -0.42
CA LEU A 298 -6.21 21.17 -1.44
C LEU A 298 -6.09 19.98 -2.39
N SER A 299 -7.16 19.21 -2.51
CA SER A 299 -7.19 18.04 -3.37
C SER A 299 -8.30 18.15 -4.42
N TYR A 300 -7.93 17.94 -5.67
CA TYR A 300 -8.88 17.82 -6.79
C TYR A 300 -8.71 16.47 -7.46
N GLY A 301 -9.77 15.70 -7.52
CA GLY A 301 -9.79 14.40 -8.21
C GLY A 301 -10.96 14.28 -9.17
N LYS A 302 -10.67 13.85 -10.40
CA LYS A 302 -11.69 13.56 -11.42
C LYS A 302 -11.62 12.12 -11.82
N ILE A 303 -12.69 11.37 -11.60
CA ILE A 303 -12.79 9.97 -12.00
C ILE A 303 -13.91 9.79 -13.01
N LYS A 304 -13.58 9.14 -14.12
CA LYS A 304 -14.53 8.77 -15.18
C LYS A 304 -14.60 7.26 -15.29
N LYS A 305 -15.78 6.69 -15.03
CA LYS A 305 -16.07 5.29 -15.23
C LYS A 305 -16.90 5.10 -16.51
N ARG A 306 -16.51 4.17 -17.36
CA ARG A 306 -17.27 3.73 -18.52
C ARG A 306 -17.47 2.21 -18.42
N SER A 307 -18.72 1.77 -18.52
CA SER A 307 -19.08 0.35 -18.64
C SER A 307 -19.79 0.14 -19.96
N HIS A 308 -19.36 -0.87 -20.71
CA HIS A 308 -19.99 -1.26 -21.96
C HIS A 308 -20.31 -2.74 -21.88
N ASN A 309 -21.59 -3.04 -22.01
CA ASN A 309 -22.06 -4.39 -22.30
C ASN A 309 -22.26 -4.46 -23.80
N LYS A 310 -21.38 -5.15 -24.53
CA LYS A 310 -21.64 -5.46 -25.94
C LYS A 310 -22.54 -6.69 -26.01
N ILE A 311 -23.74 -6.46 -26.48
CA ILE A 311 -24.72 -7.50 -26.80
C ILE A 311 -24.20 -8.35 -27.96
#